data_14a0d262d79351a38ff5e42d983de70a
#
_entry.id   14a0d262d79351a38ff5e42d983de70a
#
_cell.length_a   1.000
_cell.length_b   1.000
_cell.length_c   1.000
_cell.angle_alpha   90.00
_cell.angle_beta   90.00
_cell.angle_gamma   90.00
#
_symmetry.space_group_name_H-M   'P 1'
#
loop_
_entity.id
_entity.type
_entity.pdbx_description
1 polymer ?
#
loop_
_entity_poly.entity_id
_entity_poly.type
_entity_poly.pdbx_seq_one_letter_code
_entity_poly.pdbx_strand_id
1 'polypeptide(L)'
;GMQQRVQLARALASRPVALLMDEPFGALDALTKVELEDQLLEIFAATGTTVVFVTHDIEEAVYLSDRVLVLDGTPGQIVAEIPIESPRPRTQMHTRESPEFLRARHRVHEVIFGTA
;
A
#
# COMPACT_ATOMS: atom_id res chain seq x y z
N GLY A 1 2.04 -12.58 10.25
CA GLY A 1 1.58 -13.73 10.13
C GLY A 1 0.13 -14.12 10.20
N MET A 2 -0.10 -15.18 10.91
CA MET A 2 -1.44 -15.78 10.99
C MET A 2 -2.48 -14.86 11.65
N GLN A 3 -2.08 -14.12 12.68
CA GLN A 3 -2.98 -13.18 13.35
C GLN A 3 -3.47 -12.08 12.42
N GLN A 4 -2.57 -11.56 11.58
CA GLN A 4 -2.92 -10.52 10.61
C GLN A 4 -3.89 -11.06 9.56
N ARG A 5 -3.71 -12.31 9.12
CA ARG A 5 -4.62 -12.95 8.19
C ARG A 5 -6.02 -13.12 8.78
N VAL A 6 -6.10 -13.51 10.04
CA VAL A 6 -7.38 -13.67 10.75
C VAL A 6 -8.07 -12.32 10.91
N GLN A 7 -7.33 -11.28 11.30
CA GLN A 7 -7.89 -9.93 11.45
C GLN A 7 -8.41 -9.40 10.12
N LEU A 8 -7.66 -9.61 9.04
CA LEU A 8 -8.08 -9.19 7.70
C LEU A 8 -9.34 -9.93 7.27
N ALA A 9 -9.38 -11.24 7.47
CA ALA A 9 -10.56 -12.04 7.15
C ALA A 9 -11.80 -11.58 7.92
N ARG A 10 -11.65 -11.26 9.21
CA ARG A 10 -12.76 -10.74 10.02
C ARG A 10 -13.24 -9.39 9.51
N ALA A 11 -12.33 -8.49 9.21
CA ALA A 11 -12.68 -7.17 8.70
C ALA A 11 -13.46 -7.27 7.40
N LEU A 12 -13.04 -8.16 6.50
CA LEU A 12 -13.67 -8.34 5.19
C LEU A 12 -14.96 -9.16 5.24
N ALA A 13 -15.11 -10.01 6.25
CA ALA A 13 -16.33 -10.81 6.41
C ALA A 13 -17.58 -9.95 6.59
N SER A 14 -17.44 -8.75 7.15
CA SER A 14 -18.55 -7.80 7.29
C SER A 14 -18.91 -7.08 5.99
N ARG A 15 -18.16 -7.31 4.92
CA ARG A 15 -18.33 -6.67 3.61
C ARG A 15 -18.40 -5.15 3.69
N PRO A 16 -17.38 -4.50 4.23
CA PRO A 16 -17.39 -3.04 4.39
C PRO A 16 -17.33 -2.35 3.03
N VAL A 17 -17.90 -1.13 2.97
CA VAL A 17 -17.73 -0.25 1.80
C VAL A 17 -16.32 0.28 1.74
N ALA A 18 -15.75 0.59 2.90
CA ALA A 18 -14.38 1.07 3.02
C ALA A 18 -13.71 0.44 4.24
N LEU A 19 -12.42 0.21 4.16
CA LEU A 19 -11.61 -0.39 5.21
C LEU A 19 -10.39 0.47 5.47
N LEU A 20 -10.16 0.80 6.74
CA LEU A 20 -8.95 1.50 7.16
C LEU A 20 -7.95 0.50 7.76
N MET A 21 -6.74 0.48 7.22
CA MET A 21 -5.65 -0.35 7.74
C MET A 21 -4.50 0.57 8.14
N ASP A 22 -4.18 0.60 9.44
CA ASP A 22 -3.15 1.49 9.98
C ASP A 22 -1.90 0.70 10.32
N GLU A 23 -0.89 0.81 9.47
CA GLU A 23 0.41 0.15 9.57
C GLU A 23 0.29 -1.36 9.90
N PRO A 24 -0.51 -2.10 9.14
CA PRO A 24 -0.85 -3.48 9.54
C PRO A 24 0.34 -4.44 9.47
N PHE A 25 1.38 -4.09 8.70
CA PHE A 25 2.54 -4.97 8.49
C PHE A 25 3.82 -4.45 9.14
N GLY A 26 3.72 -3.40 9.95
CA GLY A 26 4.90 -2.70 10.48
C GLY A 26 5.80 -3.56 11.36
N ALA A 27 5.25 -4.56 12.05
CA ALA A 27 6.01 -5.43 12.97
C ALA A 27 6.42 -6.77 12.35
N LEU A 28 6.14 -6.98 11.06
CA LEU A 28 6.40 -8.25 10.40
C LEU A 28 7.78 -8.30 9.75
N ASP A 29 8.34 -9.50 9.65
CA ASP A 29 9.57 -9.71 8.90
C ASP A 29 9.32 -9.53 7.39
N ALA A 30 10.41 -9.39 6.63
CA ALA A 30 10.32 -9.08 5.20
C ALA A 30 9.58 -10.17 4.40
N LEU A 31 9.82 -11.43 4.71
CA LEU A 31 9.22 -12.53 3.96
C LEU A 31 7.71 -12.64 4.22
N THR A 32 7.31 -12.55 5.47
CA THR A 32 5.90 -12.58 5.85
C THR A 32 5.16 -11.38 5.25
N LYS A 33 5.82 -10.22 5.25
CA LYS A 33 5.25 -9.00 4.69
C LYS A 33 4.95 -9.15 3.20
N VAL A 34 5.89 -9.72 2.43
CA VAL A 34 5.70 -9.96 0.99
C VAL A 34 4.50 -10.87 0.75
N GLU A 35 4.39 -11.95 1.52
CA GLU A 35 3.27 -12.89 1.38
C GLU A 35 1.92 -12.20 1.65
N LEU A 36 1.85 -11.37 2.69
CA LEU A 36 0.61 -10.68 3.05
C LEU A 36 0.26 -9.57 2.06
N GLU A 37 1.26 -8.88 1.54
CA GLU A 37 1.02 -7.88 0.48
C GLU A 37 0.33 -8.53 -0.73
N ASP A 38 0.83 -9.68 -1.16
CA ASP A 38 0.27 -10.37 -2.32
C ASP A 38 -1.13 -10.93 -2.04
N GLN A 39 -1.36 -11.45 -0.85
CA GLN A 39 -2.70 -11.87 -0.45
C GLN A 39 -3.68 -10.70 -0.42
N LEU A 40 -3.22 -9.55 0.04
CA LEU A 40 -4.03 -8.34 0.09
C LEU A 40 -4.45 -7.90 -1.32
N LEU A 41 -3.53 -7.95 -2.28
CA LEU A 41 -3.84 -7.61 -3.67
C LEU A 41 -4.90 -8.54 -4.26
N GLU A 42 -4.83 -9.85 -3.96
CA GLU A 42 -5.84 -10.80 -4.39
C GLU A 42 -7.21 -10.47 -3.81
N ILE A 43 -7.25 -10.11 -2.53
CA ILE A 43 -8.49 -9.74 -1.84
C ILE A 43 -9.08 -8.46 -2.41
N PHE A 44 -8.26 -7.45 -2.67
CA PHE A 44 -8.71 -6.20 -3.27
C PHE A 44 -9.36 -6.46 -4.63
N ALA A 45 -8.74 -7.30 -5.46
CA ALA A 45 -9.27 -7.64 -6.77
C ALA A 45 -10.60 -8.40 -6.68
N ALA A 46 -10.75 -9.25 -5.67
CA ALA A 46 -11.95 -10.08 -5.51
C ALA A 46 -13.13 -9.33 -4.91
N THR A 47 -12.87 -8.36 -4.00
CA THR A 47 -13.93 -7.72 -3.22
C THR A 47 -14.34 -6.34 -3.72
N GLY A 48 -13.43 -5.63 -4.41
CA GLY A 48 -13.68 -4.25 -4.83
C GLY A 48 -13.82 -3.25 -3.68
N THR A 49 -13.45 -3.64 -2.45
CA THR A 49 -13.52 -2.77 -1.29
C THR A 49 -12.54 -1.61 -1.42
N THR A 50 -12.99 -0.41 -1.09
CA THR A 50 -12.09 0.75 -0.99
C THR A 50 -11.26 0.61 0.29
N VAL A 51 -9.94 0.71 0.16
CA VAL A 51 -9.03 0.55 1.30
C VAL A 51 -8.19 1.80 1.45
N VAL A 52 -8.11 2.30 2.68
CA VAL A 52 -7.14 3.34 3.06
C VAL A 52 -6.06 2.64 3.87
N PHE A 53 -4.86 2.59 3.31
CA PHE A 53 -3.73 1.86 3.88
C PHE A 53 -2.68 2.85 4.35
N VAL A 54 -2.45 2.93 5.66
CA VAL A 54 -1.48 3.85 6.25
C VAL A 54 -0.17 3.11 6.48
N THR A 55 0.93 3.66 5.96
CA THR A 55 2.25 3.05 6.08
C THR A 55 3.36 4.09 6.01
N HIS A 56 4.50 3.80 6.63
CA HIS A 56 5.73 4.57 6.47
C HIS A 56 6.64 3.99 5.39
N ASP A 57 6.29 2.84 4.82
CA ASP A 57 7.09 2.17 3.81
C ASP A 57 6.66 2.64 2.42
N ILE A 58 7.54 3.38 1.75
CA ILE A 58 7.24 3.95 0.43
C ILE A 58 6.95 2.86 -0.60
N GLU A 59 7.77 1.80 -0.64
CA GLU A 59 7.58 0.74 -1.63
C GLU A 59 6.27 -0.01 -1.41
N GLU A 60 5.88 -0.22 -0.17
CA GLU A 60 4.60 -0.83 0.17
C GLU A 60 3.44 0.03 -0.32
N ALA A 61 3.50 1.33 -0.06
CA ALA A 61 2.48 2.26 -0.52
C ALA A 61 2.33 2.23 -2.04
N VAL A 62 3.44 2.26 -2.76
CA VAL A 62 3.43 2.25 -4.24
C VAL A 62 2.98 0.89 -4.78
N TYR A 63 3.39 -0.19 -4.13
CA TYR A 63 3.06 -1.54 -4.61
C TYR A 63 1.57 -1.87 -4.47
N LEU A 64 0.94 -1.44 -3.38
CA LEU A 64 -0.43 -1.84 -3.05
C LEU A 64 -1.49 -0.91 -3.63
N SER A 65 -1.20 0.39 -3.81
CA SER A 65 -2.25 1.38 -3.98
C SER A 65 -2.51 1.79 -5.43
N ASP A 66 -3.68 2.39 -5.64
CA ASP A 66 -4.01 3.07 -6.89
C ASP A 66 -3.52 4.51 -6.88
N ARG A 67 -3.43 5.10 -5.69
CA ARG A 67 -2.86 6.44 -5.51
C ARG A 67 -2.27 6.55 -4.11
N VAL A 68 -1.23 7.35 -3.99
CA VAL A 68 -0.56 7.61 -2.72
C VAL A 68 -0.82 9.06 -2.31
N LEU A 69 -1.28 9.24 -1.08
CA LEU A 69 -1.44 10.56 -0.48
C LEU A 69 -0.29 10.76 0.51
N VAL A 70 0.48 11.81 0.32
CA VAL A 70 1.57 12.14 1.24
C VAL A 70 1.07 13.16 2.25
N LEU A 71 1.24 12.83 3.53
CA LEU A 71 0.82 13.70 4.63
C LEU A 71 2.05 14.29 5.31
N ASP A 72 1.95 15.56 5.69
CA ASP A 72 3.03 16.25 6.40
C ASP A 72 2.42 17.20 7.43
N GLY A 73 3.18 17.44 8.50
CA GLY A 73 2.82 18.41 9.52
C GLY A 73 1.98 17.85 10.67
N THR A 74 1.72 18.72 11.64
CA THR A 74 0.90 18.43 12.82
C THR A 74 -0.05 19.59 13.05
N PRO A 75 -1.38 19.45 12.79
CA PRO A 75 -2.02 18.24 12.24
C PRO A 75 -1.60 17.95 10.83
N GLY A 76 -1.65 16.67 10.42
CA GLY A 76 -1.25 16.24 9.11
C GLY A 76 -2.11 16.85 8.01
N GLN A 77 -1.44 17.31 6.96
CA GLN A 77 -2.09 17.85 5.78
C GLN A 77 -1.66 17.08 4.55
N ILE A 78 -2.55 16.90 3.60
CA ILE A 78 -2.20 16.27 2.33
C ILE A 78 -1.37 17.27 1.53
N VAL A 79 -0.10 16.93 1.28
CA VAL A 79 0.82 17.79 0.52
C VAL A 79 1.03 17.31 -0.89
N ALA A 80 0.67 16.08 -1.21
CA ALA A 80 0.72 15.57 -2.58
C ALA A 80 -0.21 14.37 -2.74
N GLU A 81 -0.72 14.20 -3.96
CA GLU A 81 -1.46 13.03 -4.38
C GLU A 81 -0.78 12.50 -5.64
N ILE A 82 -0.33 11.25 -5.58
CA ILE A 82 0.46 10.64 -6.64
C ILE A 82 -0.30 9.43 -7.18
N PRO A 83 -0.80 9.49 -8.42
CA PRO A 83 -1.43 8.33 -9.04
C PRO A 83 -0.38 7.25 -9.32
N ILE A 84 -0.74 6.01 -9.09
CA ILE A 84 0.15 4.87 -9.33
C ILE A 84 -0.32 4.19 -10.60
N GLU A 85 0.51 4.26 -11.63
CA GLU A 85 0.15 3.80 -12.97
C GLU A 85 0.56 2.35 -13.25
N SER A 86 1.22 1.68 -12.30
CA SER A 86 1.59 0.27 -12.46
C SER A 86 0.35 -0.56 -12.74
N PRO A 87 0.33 -1.32 -13.87
CA PRO A 87 -0.85 -2.11 -14.21
C PRO A 87 -1.08 -3.24 -13.22
N ARG A 88 -2.35 -3.62 -13.08
CA ARG A 88 -2.75 -4.79 -12.30
C ARG A 88 -3.02 -5.96 -13.26
N PRO A 89 -2.81 -7.22 -12.85
CA PRO A 89 -2.31 -7.62 -11.53
C PRO A 89 -0.83 -7.30 -11.35
N ARG A 90 -0.45 -7.01 -10.11
CA ARG A 90 0.93 -6.68 -9.77
C ARG A 90 1.64 -7.87 -9.16
N THR A 91 2.95 -8.00 -9.44
CA THR A 91 3.78 -9.06 -8.87
C THR A 91 5.03 -8.45 -8.26
N GLN A 92 5.56 -9.10 -7.22
CA GLN A 92 6.72 -8.58 -6.50
C GLN A 92 7.91 -8.33 -7.42
N MET A 93 8.20 -9.27 -8.29
CA MET A 93 9.38 -9.17 -9.14
C MET A 93 9.18 -8.18 -10.30
N HIS A 94 8.16 -8.41 -11.13
CA HIS A 94 7.98 -7.62 -12.36
C HIS A 94 7.53 -6.20 -12.08
N THR A 95 6.58 -6.01 -11.17
CA THR A 95 6.07 -4.68 -10.87
C THR A 95 7.14 -3.81 -10.24
N ARG A 96 7.89 -4.34 -9.27
CA ARG A 96 8.91 -3.56 -8.56
C ARG A 96 10.12 -3.19 -9.43
N GLU A 97 10.31 -3.88 -10.55
CA GLU A 97 11.37 -3.58 -11.52
C GLU A 97 10.88 -2.68 -12.65
N SER A 98 9.58 -2.44 -12.74
CA SER A 98 9.01 -1.68 -13.87
C SER A 98 9.36 -0.19 -13.77
N PRO A 99 9.46 0.49 -14.93
CA PRO A 99 9.70 1.94 -14.94
C PRO A 99 8.61 2.72 -14.23
N GLU A 100 7.35 2.30 -14.33
CA GLU A 100 6.21 2.96 -13.68
C GLU A 100 6.36 2.92 -12.17
N PHE A 101 6.74 1.77 -11.62
CA PHE A 101 6.95 1.63 -10.17
C PHE A 101 8.11 2.50 -9.71
N LEU A 102 9.22 2.46 -10.42
CA LEU A 102 10.41 3.22 -10.04
C LEU A 102 10.16 4.72 -10.09
N ARG A 103 9.44 5.19 -11.09
CA ARG A 103 9.07 6.62 -11.17
C ARG A 103 8.15 7.03 -10.03
N ALA A 104 7.15 6.22 -9.72
CA ALA A 104 6.23 6.51 -8.61
C ALA A 104 6.96 6.52 -7.27
N ARG A 105 7.82 5.53 -7.03
CA ARG A 105 8.64 5.46 -5.82
C ARG A 105 9.52 6.69 -5.68
N HIS A 106 10.17 7.08 -6.77
CA HIS A 106 11.04 8.26 -6.79
C HIS A 106 10.25 9.52 -6.47
N ARG A 107 9.08 9.68 -7.08
CA ARG A 107 8.22 10.84 -6.87
C ARG A 107 7.77 10.96 -5.41
N VAL A 108 7.35 9.85 -4.80
CA VAL A 108 6.97 9.84 -3.38
C VAL A 108 8.16 10.21 -2.50
N HIS A 109 9.33 9.64 -2.79
CA HIS A 109 10.54 9.92 -2.05
C HIS A 109 10.91 11.42 -2.12
N GLU A 110 10.83 12.02 -3.31
CA GLU A 110 11.09 13.46 -3.47
C GLU A 110 10.17 14.32 -2.63
N VAL A 111 8.88 13.98 -2.61
CA VAL A 111 7.90 14.75 -1.85
C VAL A 111 8.19 14.68 -0.36
N ILE A 112 8.60 13.50 0.14
CA ILE A 112 8.86 13.31 1.57
C ILE A 112 10.21 13.91 1.98
N PHE A 113 11.26 13.68 1.20
CA PHE A 113 12.64 13.99 1.60
C PHE A 113 13.28 15.13 0.80
N GLY A 114 12.63 15.61 -0.25
CA GLY A 114 13.20 16.59 -1.15
C GLY A 114 14.06 15.96 -2.24
N THR A 115 14.56 16.81 -3.15
CA THR A 115 15.27 16.37 -4.36
C THR A 115 16.80 16.31 -4.19
N ALA A 116 17.26 16.32 -2.97
CA ALA A 116 18.71 16.36 -2.70
C ALA A 116 19.42 15.09 -3.14
#